data_11dfd6526e88331dd52cd3528b1a6eca
#
_entry.id   11dfd6526e88331dd52cd3528b1a6eca
#
_cell.length_a   1.000
_cell.length_b   1.000
_cell.length_c   1.000
_cell.angle_alpha   90.00
_cell.angle_beta   90.00
_cell.angle_gamma   90.00
#
_symmetry.space_group_name_H-M   'P 1'
#
loop_
_entity.id
_entity.type
_entity.pdbx_description
1 polymer ?
#
loop_
_entity_poly.entity_id
_entity_poly.type
_entity_poly.pdbx_seq_one_letter_code
_entity_poly.pdbx_strand_id
1 'polypeptide(L)' 'MSPEVLSRITINPDICHGKPTVRGLRYPVEMILELMAAGMTTVEILEDYEDLQEGDILACLEYAAKLTQVNSIYRIAV' A
#
# COMPACT_ATOMS: atom_id res chain seq x y z
N MET A 1 -8.77 8.67 9.60
CA MET A 1 -8.55 8.02 8.36
C MET A 1 -9.84 7.67 7.67
N SER A 2 -9.92 8.03 6.41
CA SER A 2 -11.15 7.83 5.64
C SER A 2 -11.31 6.38 5.21
N PRO A 3 -12.49 5.76 5.40
CA PRO A 3 -12.76 4.44 4.85
C PRO A 3 -12.58 4.39 3.34
N GLU A 4 -12.76 5.52 2.65
CA GLU A 4 -12.58 5.61 1.21
C GLU A 4 -11.15 5.32 0.79
N VAL A 5 -10.19 5.73 1.59
CA VAL A 5 -8.78 5.47 1.31
C VAL A 5 -8.52 3.97 1.36
N LEU A 6 -9.00 3.30 2.40
CA LEU A 6 -8.82 1.86 2.54
C LEU A 6 -9.56 1.06 1.46
N SER A 7 -10.67 1.59 0.92
CA SER A 7 -11.43 0.89 -0.10
C SER A 7 -10.65 0.74 -1.41
N ARG A 8 -9.56 1.48 -1.57
CA ARG A 8 -8.68 1.34 -2.73
C ARG A 8 -7.83 0.08 -2.67
N ILE A 9 -7.75 -0.57 -1.51
CA ILE A 9 -6.99 -1.80 -1.37
C ILE A 9 -7.91 -2.97 -1.58
N THR A 10 -7.58 -3.83 -2.53
CA THR A 10 -8.40 -4.98 -2.89
C THR A 10 -7.60 -6.28 -2.78
N ILE A 11 -8.29 -7.36 -2.51
CA ILE A 11 -7.68 -8.69 -2.46
C ILE A 11 -8.47 -9.59 -3.39
N ASN A 12 -7.81 -10.07 -4.44
CA ASN A 12 -8.42 -10.95 -5.42
C ASN A 12 -7.48 -12.14 -5.64
N PRO A 13 -7.94 -13.38 -5.41
CA PRO A 13 -7.08 -14.57 -5.57
C PRO A 13 -6.46 -14.68 -6.96
N ASP A 14 -7.09 -14.10 -7.97
CA ASP A 14 -6.60 -14.17 -9.35
C ASP A 14 -5.60 -13.07 -9.71
N ILE A 15 -5.36 -12.15 -8.79
CA ILE A 15 -4.44 -11.04 -9.03
C ILE A 15 -3.33 -11.09 -7.98
N CYS A 16 -2.08 -11.16 -8.44
CA CYS A 16 -0.90 -11.17 -7.58
C CYS A 16 -1.00 -12.23 -6.47
N HIS A 17 -1.55 -13.38 -6.80
CA HIS A 17 -1.66 -14.52 -5.89
C HIS A 17 -2.43 -14.20 -4.61
N GLY A 18 -3.42 -13.32 -4.69
CA GLY A 18 -4.23 -12.96 -3.53
C GLY A 18 -3.59 -11.95 -2.59
N LYS A 19 -2.47 -11.35 -2.97
CA LYS A 19 -1.87 -10.29 -2.17
C LYS A 19 -2.70 -9.01 -2.27
N PRO A 20 -2.68 -8.16 -1.24
CA PRO A 20 -3.34 -6.86 -1.33
C PRO A 20 -2.78 -6.05 -2.49
N THR A 21 -3.67 -5.52 -3.32
CA THR A 21 -3.31 -4.71 -4.48
C THR A 21 -4.13 -3.44 -4.48
N VAL A 22 -3.73 -2.51 -5.34
CA VAL A 22 -4.41 -1.22 -5.47
C VAL A 22 -5.48 -1.31 -6.55
N ARG A 23 -6.73 -1.08 -6.16
CA ARG A 23 -7.91 -0.98 -7.06
C ARG A 23 -8.00 -2.08 -8.11
N GLY A 24 -7.66 -3.31 -7.74
CA GLY A 24 -7.70 -4.43 -8.67
C GLY A 24 -6.62 -4.39 -9.74
N LEU A 25 -5.70 -3.44 -9.67
CA LEU A 25 -4.55 -3.37 -10.57
C LEU A 25 -3.50 -4.38 -10.13
N ARG A 26 -2.51 -4.63 -11.00
CA ARG A 26 -1.45 -5.58 -10.68
C ARG A 26 -0.28 -4.94 -9.95
N TYR A 27 -0.57 -4.01 -9.08
CA TYR A 27 0.43 -3.34 -8.23
C TYR A 27 0.19 -3.76 -6.78
N PRO A 28 0.98 -4.71 -6.25
CA PRO A 28 0.85 -5.09 -4.84
C PRO A 28 1.19 -3.92 -3.94
N VAL A 29 0.48 -3.82 -2.82
CA VAL A 29 0.77 -2.78 -1.82
C VAL A 29 2.24 -2.84 -1.40
N GLU A 30 2.77 -4.06 -1.19
CA GLU A 30 4.17 -4.20 -0.76
C GLU A 30 5.16 -3.61 -1.76
N MET A 31 4.85 -3.69 -3.07
CA MET A 31 5.72 -3.10 -4.09
C MET A 31 5.81 -1.59 -3.92
N ILE A 32 4.67 -0.95 -3.71
CA ILE A 32 4.62 0.50 -3.54
C ILE A 32 5.37 0.90 -2.27
N LEU A 33 5.17 0.16 -1.19
CA LEU A 33 5.87 0.44 0.06
C LEU A 33 7.39 0.27 -0.10
N GLU A 34 7.82 -0.75 -0.85
CA GLU A 34 9.23 -0.98 -1.11
C GLU A 34 9.86 0.14 -1.92
N LEU A 35 9.13 0.66 -2.92
CA LEU A 35 9.61 1.80 -3.70
C LEU A 35 9.83 3.02 -2.81
N MET A 36 8.90 3.26 -1.90
CA MET A 36 9.02 4.37 -0.95
C MET A 36 10.16 4.14 0.03
N ALA A 37 10.33 2.90 0.49
CA ALA A 37 11.45 2.56 1.38
C ALA A 37 12.80 2.74 0.69
N ALA A 38 12.82 2.59 -0.62
CA ALA A 38 14.04 2.81 -1.41
C ALA A 38 14.31 4.29 -1.68
N GLY A 39 13.43 5.17 -1.22
CA GLY A 39 13.64 6.61 -1.32
C GLY A 39 12.87 7.31 -2.43
N MET A 40 12.01 6.60 -3.16
CA MET A 40 11.21 7.26 -4.19
C MET A 40 10.14 8.13 -3.55
N THR A 41 9.97 9.32 -4.09
CA THR A 41 8.89 10.21 -3.65
C THR A 41 7.58 9.80 -4.31
N THR A 42 6.46 10.28 -3.77
CA THR A 42 5.15 10.05 -4.37
C THR A 42 5.13 10.52 -5.82
N VAL A 43 5.68 11.69 -6.09
CA VAL A 43 5.71 12.25 -7.45
C VAL A 43 6.45 11.31 -8.40
N GLU A 44 7.60 10.80 -7.98
CA GLU A 44 8.39 9.89 -8.80
C GLU A 44 7.63 8.59 -9.10
N ILE A 45 6.95 8.05 -8.10
CA ILE A 45 6.16 6.82 -8.28
C ILE A 45 5.03 7.07 -9.28
N LEU A 46 4.32 8.19 -9.14
CA LEU A 46 3.21 8.49 -10.04
C LEU A 46 3.67 8.79 -11.46
N GLU A 47 4.89 9.29 -11.63
CA GLU A 47 5.45 9.48 -12.96
C GLU A 47 5.80 8.17 -13.64
N ASP A 48 6.29 7.20 -12.88
CA ASP A 48 6.69 5.90 -13.42
C ASP A 48 5.51 4.96 -13.66
N TYR A 49 4.44 5.11 -12.88
CA TYR A 49 3.28 4.22 -12.93
C TYR A 49 2.01 5.06 -13.14
N GLU A 50 1.70 5.30 -14.41
CA GLU A 50 0.61 6.21 -14.80
C GLU A 50 -0.77 5.81 -14.29
N ASP A 51 -0.99 4.52 -14.05
CA ASP A 51 -2.27 4.04 -13.55
C ASP A 51 -2.52 4.38 -12.09
N LEU A 52 -1.47 4.79 -11.37
CA LEU A 52 -1.59 5.10 -9.96
C LEU A 52 -2.01 6.55 -9.74
N GLN A 53 -2.69 6.77 -8.63
CA GLN A 53 -3.15 8.08 -8.19
C GLN A 53 -2.57 8.35 -6.81
N GLU A 54 -2.52 9.62 -6.42
CA GLU A 54 -2.02 9.99 -5.10
C GLU A 54 -2.76 9.28 -3.99
N GLY A 55 -4.09 9.14 -4.13
CA GLY A 55 -4.89 8.42 -3.15
C GLY A 55 -4.48 6.96 -2.98
N ASP A 56 -3.92 6.37 -4.04
CA ASP A 56 -3.45 4.98 -3.97
C ASP A 56 -2.23 4.86 -3.07
N ILE A 57 -1.34 5.84 -3.14
CA ILE A 57 -0.16 5.87 -2.28
C ILE A 57 -0.59 6.04 -0.81
N LEU A 58 -1.53 6.96 -0.57
CA LEU A 58 -2.06 7.17 0.77
C LEU A 58 -2.73 5.90 1.29
N ALA A 59 -3.44 5.18 0.43
CA ALA A 59 -4.10 3.93 0.80
C ALA A 59 -3.09 2.87 1.22
N CYS A 60 -1.96 2.79 0.51
CA CYS A 60 -0.91 1.84 0.85
C CYS A 60 -0.31 2.15 2.22
N LEU A 61 -0.05 3.42 2.49
CA LEU A 61 0.48 3.85 3.79
C LEU A 61 -0.51 3.55 4.90
N GLU A 62 -1.78 3.80 4.63
CA GLU A 62 -2.84 3.55 5.58
C GLU A 62 -2.96 2.07 5.91
N TYR A 63 -2.92 1.24 4.88
CA TYR A 63 -2.99 -0.20 5.04
C TYR A 63 -1.82 -0.70 5.88
N ALA A 64 -0.62 -0.19 5.60
CA ALA A 64 0.57 -0.55 6.36
C ALA A 64 0.42 -0.12 7.83
N ALA A 65 -0.11 1.08 8.06
CA ALA A 65 -0.34 1.56 9.42
C ALA A 65 -1.27 0.65 10.19
N LYS A 66 -2.33 0.18 9.53
CA LYS A 66 -3.27 -0.74 10.18
C LYS A 66 -2.62 -2.07 10.54
N LEU A 67 -1.76 -2.59 9.66
CA LEU A 67 -1.07 -3.84 9.91
C LEU A 67 -0.05 -3.76 11.04
N THR A 68 0.47 -2.57 11.29
CA THR A 68 1.49 -2.37 12.33
C THR A 68 0.91 -2.04 13.69
N GLN A 69 -0.39 -1.90 13.78
CA GLN A 69 -1.05 -1.65 15.06
C GLN A 69 -1.06 -2.91 15.92
N VAL A 70 -1.24 -2.69 17.22
CA VAL A 70 -1.42 -3.73 18.20
C VAL A 70 -0.11 -4.48 18.48
N ASN A 71 0.01 -5.73 18.14
CA ASN A 71 1.04 -6.62 18.68
C ASN A 71 2.47 -6.32 18.24
N SER A 72 2.65 -5.64 17.12
CA SER A 72 4.01 -5.36 16.63
C SER A 72 4.78 -4.43 17.57
N ILE A 73 4.08 -3.58 18.30
CA ILE A 73 4.72 -2.64 19.24
C ILE A 73 5.42 -3.37 20.35
N TYR A 74 4.84 -4.45 20.85
CA TYR A 74 5.45 -5.23 21.92
C TYR A 74 6.78 -5.83 21.51
N ARG A 75 6.88 -6.28 20.28
CA ARG A 75 8.08 -6.90 19.77
C ARG A 75 9.20 -5.89 19.59
N ILE A 76 8.86 -4.70 19.17
CA ILE A 76 9.83 -3.64 19.00
C ILE A 76 10.34 -3.14 20.33
N ALA A 77 9.48 -3.11 21.33
CA ALA A 77 9.83 -2.63 22.67
C ALA A 77 10.73 -3.59 23.46
N VAL A 78 10.76 -4.84 23.05
CA VAL A 78 11.59 -5.84 23.68
C VAL A 78 13.00 -5.77 23.10
#